data_d8e93293b9a40e2b06611a6d24b17fdc
#
_entry.id   d8e93293b9a40e2b06611a6d24b17fdc
#
_cell.length_a   1.000
_cell.length_b   1.000
_cell.length_c   1.000
_cell.angle_alpha   90.00
_cell.angle_beta   90.00
_cell.angle_gamma   90.00
#
_symmetry.space_group_name_H-M   'P 1'
#
loop_
_entity.id
_entity.type
_entity.pdbx_description
1 polymer ?
#
loop_
_entity_poly.entity_id
_entity_poly.type
_entity_poly.pdbx_seq_one_letter_code
_entity_poly.pdbx_strand_id
1 'polypeptide(L)'
;MSGAAKLLHQLRDVLAQRGLDGFYLTRADRFQGEEVQPADEYLAYLTGFTGSAGIGLILADRAALFTDSRYGLQIVRQTDKELYETFDSANKSLAQWMAEIPAEGKVRLGYDSWTVTVSGLERLPKKLGTAEVDWVPCAASPMNDIWQNRPAVPKTELFLLDTEIAGRSAGDKLASAAAEIKKSAADLSLITTPDGVNWLANLRGRDLVYTPFHLCFGLLDIKGSLTLIGSAAEEKQTGYVSLSWAALASYLSCHQGAKILCDPASLPVALHEMLIIAGLEPVLRPEPVLAQKAIKNEAEIDGFREAHLRDGIALCHFWHWLENSALDGGLSEADIADHLSEYRRADKSYICDSFATIAGFRGNGAIVHYRAIKGQDSQLNGAGVLLIDSGAHYQMGTTDITRTFFFGPPEVLPDKAAIAHSSAVLAAHIELARARFPKGTTGAQLDAICRAPLWAKGLDFGHGTGHGVGHILSVHEGPVS
;
A
#
# COMPACT_ATOMS: atom_id res chain seq x y z
N MET A 1 -12.74 3.69 -31.57
CA MET A 1 -11.79 3.30 -30.53
C MET A 1 -12.41 3.61 -29.17
N SER A 2 -12.37 2.67 -28.23
CA SER A 2 -12.74 2.96 -26.84
C SER A 2 -11.79 3.99 -26.24
N GLY A 3 -12.18 4.65 -25.13
CA GLY A 3 -11.31 5.62 -24.46
C GLY A 3 -9.95 5.00 -24.06
N ALA A 4 -9.96 3.77 -23.55
CA ALA A 4 -8.75 3.02 -23.18
C ALA A 4 -7.85 2.72 -24.40
N ALA A 5 -8.43 2.32 -25.53
CA ALA A 5 -7.65 2.09 -26.76
C ALA A 5 -6.98 3.37 -27.27
N LYS A 6 -7.64 4.51 -27.13
CA LYS A 6 -7.06 5.81 -27.49
C LYS A 6 -5.86 6.16 -26.59
N LEU A 7 -5.99 5.98 -25.29
CA LEU A 7 -4.90 6.24 -24.33
C LEU A 7 -3.70 5.34 -24.55
N LEU A 8 -3.94 4.04 -24.79
CA LEU A 8 -2.87 3.08 -25.09
C LEU A 8 -2.12 3.45 -26.38
N HIS A 9 -2.85 3.89 -27.42
CA HIS A 9 -2.24 4.36 -28.68
C HIS A 9 -1.41 5.62 -28.46
N GLN A 10 -1.95 6.62 -27.74
CA GLN A 10 -1.21 7.84 -27.40
C GLN A 10 0.09 7.54 -26.62
N LEU A 11 0.03 6.60 -25.65
CA LEU A 11 1.25 6.20 -24.92
C LEU A 11 2.27 5.60 -25.88
N ARG A 12 1.89 4.68 -26.77
CA ARG A 12 2.78 4.07 -27.76
C ARG A 12 3.42 5.11 -28.68
N ASP A 13 2.68 6.13 -29.11
CA ASP A 13 3.22 7.23 -29.90
C ASP A 13 4.29 8.02 -29.13
N VAL A 14 4.03 8.33 -27.86
CA VAL A 14 5.01 9.00 -26.98
C VAL A 14 6.26 8.15 -26.78
N LEU A 15 6.11 6.82 -26.59
CA LEU A 15 7.23 5.92 -26.41
C LEU A 15 8.10 5.88 -27.69
N ALA A 16 7.49 5.77 -28.85
CA ALA A 16 8.19 5.80 -30.13
C ALA A 16 8.96 7.11 -30.35
N GLN A 17 8.36 8.27 -30.02
CA GLN A 17 9.03 9.58 -30.06
C GLN A 17 10.23 9.68 -29.14
N ARG A 18 10.18 8.97 -27.97
CA ARG A 18 11.28 8.90 -27.01
C ARG A 18 12.33 7.81 -27.35
N GLY A 19 12.13 7.06 -28.46
CA GLY A 19 12.98 5.96 -28.89
C GLY A 19 12.96 4.78 -27.91
N LEU A 20 11.79 4.49 -27.35
CA LEU A 20 11.54 3.36 -26.45
C LEU A 20 10.68 2.32 -27.15
N ASP A 21 11.02 1.05 -27.00
CA ASP A 21 10.28 -0.08 -27.55
C ASP A 21 9.11 -0.52 -26.64
N GLY A 22 9.12 -0.05 -25.40
CA GLY A 22 8.06 -0.30 -24.45
C GLY A 22 8.25 0.47 -23.14
N PHE A 23 7.28 0.31 -22.23
CA PHE A 23 7.29 1.00 -20.93
C PHE A 23 6.78 0.10 -19.82
N TYR A 24 7.54 0.03 -18.75
CA TYR A 24 7.18 -0.63 -17.51
C TYR A 24 6.49 0.37 -16.60
N LEU A 25 5.21 0.14 -16.37
CA LEU A 25 4.33 0.99 -15.57
C LEU A 25 4.00 0.29 -14.25
N THR A 26 4.31 0.95 -13.14
CA THR A 26 3.99 0.45 -11.79
C THR A 26 2.76 1.15 -11.23
N ARG A 27 1.99 0.45 -10.42
CA ARG A 27 1.02 1.07 -9.53
C ARG A 27 1.75 1.50 -8.26
N ALA A 28 2.49 2.58 -8.36
CA ALA A 28 3.26 3.19 -7.27
C ALA A 28 3.44 4.67 -7.53
N ASP A 29 3.67 5.43 -6.48
CA ASP A 29 4.19 6.78 -6.51
C ASP A 29 5.67 6.80 -6.07
N ARG A 30 6.24 7.97 -5.89
CA ARG A 30 7.62 8.12 -5.39
C ARG A 30 7.81 7.65 -3.95
N PHE A 31 6.73 7.54 -3.18
CA PHE A 31 6.74 7.15 -1.77
C PHE A 31 6.59 5.65 -1.58
N GLN A 32 6.32 4.89 -2.65
CA GLN A 32 6.15 3.44 -2.65
C GLN A 32 5.05 2.94 -1.70
N GLY A 33 4.07 3.80 -1.40
CA GLY A 33 2.94 3.46 -0.54
C GLY A 33 1.91 2.56 -1.23
N GLU A 34 1.16 1.78 -0.44
CA GLU A 34 0.02 1.02 -0.94
C GLU A 34 -1.12 1.94 -1.39
N GLU A 35 -1.37 3.01 -0.66
CA GLU A 35 -2.26 4.09 -1.09
C GLU A 35 -1.44 5.15 -1.80
N VAL A 36 -1.86 5.56 -2.99
CA VAL A 36 -1.26 6.66 -3.74
C VAL A 36 -2.28 7.78 -3.93
N GLN A 37 -1.76 9.00 -4.14
CA GLN A 37 -2.65 10.12 -4.44
C GLN A 37 -3.35 9.93 -5.79
N PRO A 38 -4.58 10.46 -5.96
CA PRO A 38 -5.29 10.37 -7.25
C PRO A 38 -4.47 10.87 -8.45
N ALA A 39 -3.54 11.80 -8.21
CA ALA A 39 -2.64 12.32 -9.23
C ALA A 39 -1.61 11.28 -9.72
N ASP A 40 -1.33 10.24 -8.96
CA ASP A 40 -0.29 9.25 -9.25
C ASP A 40 -0.87 7.88 -9.69
N GLU A 41 -2.20 7.79 -9.85
CA GLU A 41 -2.92 6.59 -10.30
C GLU A 41 -2.75 6.34 -11.81
N TYR A 42 -1.51 6.31 -12.31
CA TYR A 42 -1.20 6.14 -13.73
C TYR A 42 -1.70 4.82 -14.30
N LEU A 43 -1.58 3.72 -13.53
CA LEU A 43 -2.03 2.40 -13.99
C LEU A 43 -3.55 2.40 -14.17
N ALA A 44 -4.29 2.93 -13.19
CA ALA A 44 -5.74 3.03 -13.25
C ALA A 44 -6.21 3.95 -14.39
N TYR A 45 -5.53 5.08 -14.59
CA TYR A 45 -5.84 6.00 -15.68
C TYR A 45 -5.69 5.36 -17.06
N LEU A 46 -4.61 4.59 -17.28
CA LEU A 46 -4.34 3.94 -18.56
C LEU A 46 -5.25 2.75 -18.82
N THR A 47 -5.52 1.94 -17.79
CA THR A 47 -6.07 0.57 -17.96
C THR A 47 -7.47 0.38 -17.40
N GLY A 48 -7.92 1.28 -16.52
CA GLY A 48 -9.14 1.13 -15.72
C GLY A 48 -8.98 0.25 -14.47
N PHE A 49 -7.82 -0.39 -14.27
CA PHE A 49 -7.56 -1.25 -13.11
C PHE A 49 -7.26 -0.42 -11.86
N THR A 50 -8.10 -0.56 -10.83
CA THR A 50 -8.03 0.23 -9.58
C THR A 50 -7.51 -0.54 -8.37
N GLY A 51 -6.93 -1.74 -8.56
CA GLY A 51 -6.31 -2.50 -7.47
C GLY A 51 -5.07 -1.80 -6.90
N SER A 52 -4.77 -2.02 -5.61
CA SER A 52 -3.62 -1.36 -4.95
C SER A 52 -2.26 -1.98 -5.30
N ALA A 53 -2.23 -3.10 -5.99
CA ALA A 53 -1.01 -3.76 -6.44
C ALA A 53 -1.13 -4.15 -7.91
N GLY A 54 -0.18 -3.69 -8.72
CA GLY A 54 -0.16 -4.02 -10.13
C GLY A 54 1.00 -3.41 -10.89
N ILE A 55 1.36 -4.07 -11.98
CA ILE A 55 2.33 -3.57 -12.96
C ILE A 55 1.79 -3.81 -14.36
N GLY A 56 2.21 -2.98 -15.30
CA GLY A 56 1.98 -3.16 -16.72
C GLY A 56 3.28 -3.14 -17.49
N LEU A 57 3.41 -4.00 -18.51
CA LEU A 57 4.42 -3.84 -19.55
C LEU A 57 3.71 -3.57 -20.87
N ILE A 58 3.93 -2.38 -21.40
CA ILE A 58 3.33 -1.88 -22.64
C ILE A 58 4.40 -1.94 -23.73
N LEU A 59 4.21 -2.79 -24.72
CA LEU A 59 5.04 -2.89 -25.92
C LEU A 59 4.32 -2.24 -27.12
N ALA A 60 4.99 -2.14 -28.25
CA ALA A 60 4.45 -1.52 -29.46
C ALA A 60 3.14 -2.19 -29.93
N ASP A 61 3.06 -3.50 -29.87
CA ASP A 61 1.96 -4.34 -30.36
C ASP A 61 1.17 -5.09 -29.27
N ARG A 62 1.78 -5.29 -28.10
CA ARG A 62 1.19 -6.04 -26.97
C ARG A 62 1.19 -5.22 -25.69
N ALA A 63 0.32 -5.58 -24.76
CA ALA A 63 0.33 -5.03 -23.42
C ALA A 63 -0.14 -6.08 -22.41
N ALA A 64 0.59 -6.23 -21.32
CA ALA A 64 0.26 -7.18 -20.26
C ALA A 64 0.22 -6.50 -18.89
N LEU A 65 -0.73 -6.93 -18.06
CA LEU A 65 -0.93 -6.45 -16.71
C LEU A 65 -0.79 -7.62 -15.74
N PHE A 66 -0.08 -7.38 -14.66
CA PHE A 66 0.17 -8.36 -13.62
C PHE A 66 -0.26 -7.81 -12.28
N THR A 67 -0.93 -8.63 -11.50
CA THR A 67 -1.33 -8.31 -10.13
C THR A 67 -1.13 -9.53 -9.24
N ASP A 68 -1.36 -9.40 -7.94
CA ASP A 68 -1.37 -10.57 -7.06
C ASP A 68 -2.78 -11.18 -6.94
N SER A 69 -2.87 -12.30 -6.22
CA SER A 69 -4.11 -13.08 -6.09
C SER A 69 -5.30 -12.32 -5.49
N ARG A 70 -5.07 -11.23 -4.73
CA ARG A 70 -6.12 -10.39 -4.17
C ARG A 70 -6.98 -9.73 -5.23
N TYR A 71 -6.39 -9.45 -6.39
CA TYR A 71 -7.01 -8.69 -7.48
C TYR A 71 -7.24 -9.50 -8.76
N GLY A 72 -6.96 -10.81 -8.76
CA GLY A 72 -7.06 -11.66 -9.96
C GLY A 72 -8.44 -11.61 -10.64
N LEU A 73 -9.54 -11.54 -9.87
CA LEU A 73 -10.89 -11.37 -10.40
C LEU A 73 -11.18 -9.93 -10.84
N GLN A 74 -10.66 -8.96 -10.10
CA GLN A 74 -10.91 -7.54 -10.34
C GLN A 74 -10.25 -7.07 -11.63
N ILE A 75 -8.99 -7.44 -11.88
CA ILE A 75 -8.25 -7.02 -13.07
C ILE A 75 -8.95 -7.48 -14.36
N VAL A 76 -9.49 -8.70 -14.38
CA VAL A 76 -10.24 -9.24 -15.54
C VAL A 76 -11.56 -8.49 -15.77
N ARG A 77 -12.22 -8.02 -14.69
CA ARG A 77 -13.50 -7.30 -14.79
C ARG A 77 -13.33 -5.84 -15.20
N GLN A 78 -12.23 -5.20 -14.81
CA GLN A 78 -12.02 -3.77 -14.97
C GLN A 78 -11.24 -3.41 -16.25
N THR A 79 -10.51 -4.35 -16.84
CA THR A 79 -9.68 -4.08 -18.01
C THR A 79 -10.28 -4.61 -19.29
N ASP A 80 -9.97 -3.95 -20.40
CA ASP A 80 -10.39 -4.38 -21.73
C ASP A 80 -9.48 -5.54 -22.22
N LYS A 81 -10.05 -6.75 -22.29
CA LYS A 81 -9.35 -7.97 -22.70
C LYS A 81 -8.85 -7.98 -24.15
N GLU A 82 -9.37 -7.10 -24.99
CA GLU A 82 -8.88 -6.93 -26.37
C GLU A 82 -7.61 -6.08 -26.40
N LEU A 83 -7.33 -5.32 -25.33
CA LEU A 83 -6.16 -4.44 -25.23
C LEU A 83 -5.07 -5.00 -24.31
N TYR A 84 -5.46 -5.73 -23.27
CA TYR A 84 -4.55 -6.16 -22.21
C TYR A 84 -4.65 -7.66 -21.93
N GLU A 85 -3.51 -8.33 -21.92
CA GLU A 85 -3.36 -9.65 -21.31
C GLU A 85 -3.26 -9.47 -19.79
N THR A 86 -4.01 -10.23 -18.99
CA THR A 86 -4.04 -10.06 -17.53
C THR A 86 -3.59 -11.34 -16.84
N PHE A 87 -2.75 -11.21 -15.82
CA PHE A 87 -2.16 -12.32 -15.10
C PHE A 87 -2.16 -12.11 -13.59
N ASP A 88 -2.43 -13.19 -12.87
CA ASP A 88 -2.01 -13.33 -11.48
C ASP A 88 -0.52 -13.72 -11.48
N SER A 89 0.31 -12.91 -10.81
CA SER A 89 1.77 -13.08 -10.77
C SER A 89 2.21 -14.41 -10.13
N ALA A 90 1.35 -15.02 -9.30
CA ALA A 90 1.60 -16.36 -8.75
C ALA A 90 1.51 -17.45 -9.83
N ASN A 91 0.67 -17.25 -10.86
CA ASN A 91 0.49 -18.20 -11.96
C ASN A 91 1.42 -17.91 -13.12
N LYS A 92 1.65 -16.64 -13.44
CA LYS A 92 2.54 -16.22 -14.53
C LYS A 92 3.24 -14.90 -14.19
N SER A 93 4.52 -14.97 -13.99
CA SER A 93 5.34 -13.79 -13.70
C SER A 93 5.63 -12.96 -14.97
N LEU A 94 5.98 -11.67 -14.76
CA LEU A 94 6.46 -10.80 -15.83
C LEU A 94 7.61 -11.44 -16.63
N ALA A 95 8.58 -12.07 -15.94
CA ALA A 95 9.73 -12.71 -16.59
C ALA A 95 9.32 -13.87 -17.48
N GLN A 96 8.36 -14.69 -17.06
CA GLN A 96 7.82 -15.78 -17.87
C GLN A 96 7.09 -15.25 -19.11
N TRP A 97 6.28 -14.22 -18.96
CA TRP A 97 5.60 -13.60 -20.11
C TRP A 97 6.59 -12.97 -21.09
N MET A 98 7.59 -12.23 -20.59
CA MET A 98 8.63 -11.63 -21.43
C MET A 98 9.45 -12.68 -22.21
N ALA A 99 9.69 -13.86 -21.63
CA ALA A 99 10.41 -14.94 -22.28
C ALA A 99 9.66 -15.53 -23.50
N GLU A 100 8.33 -15.38 -23.57
CA GLU A 100 7.51 -15.88 -24.68
C GLU A 100 7.37 -14.87 -25.83
N ILE A 101 7.87 -13.64 -25.67
CA ILE A 101 7.78 -12.60 -26.69
C ILE A 101 8.89 -12.83 -27.75
N PRO A 102 8.53 -12.96 -29.02
CA PRO A 102 9.54 -13.08 -30.06
C PRO A 102 10.25 -11.73 -30.28
N ALA A 103 11.44 -11.61 -29.71
CA ALA A 103 12.28 -10.43 -29.87
C ALA A 103 13.75 -10.86 -29.97
N GLU A 104 14.53 -10.15 -30.81
CA GLU A 104 15.96 -10.39 -31.04
C GLU A 104 16.75 -9.09 -30.92
N GLY A 105 18.06 -9.20 -30.69
CA GLY A 105 18.94 -8.03 -30.58
C GLY A 105 18.85 -7.31 -29.25
N LYS A 106 18.59 -6.00 -29.25
CA LYS A 106 18.52 -5.14 -28.07
C LYS A 106 17.19 -4.37 -28.05
N VAL A 107 16.49 -4.40 -26.93
CA VAL A 107 15.19 -3.75 -26.72
C VAL A 107 15.33 -2.72 -25.60
N ARG A 108 14.84 -1.51 -25.84
CA ARG A 108 14.88 -0.39 -24.89
C ARG A 108 13.53 -0.23 -24.21
N LEU A 109 13.45 -0.65 -22.95
CA LEU A 109 12.24 -0.55 -22.14
C LEU A 109 12.38 0.59 -21.13
N GLY A 110 11.51 1.61 -21.24
CA GLY A 110 11.46 2.72 -20.31
C GLY A 110 10.79 2.34 -18.97
N TYR A 111 11.18 3.02 -17.91
CA TYR A 111 10.48 2.98 -16.63
C TYR A 111 10.53 4.37 -15.96
N ASP A 112 9.54 4.68 -15.12
CA ASP A 112 9.58 5.90 -14.32
C ASP A 112 10.56 5.72 -13.15
N SER A 113 11.65 6.48 -13.15
CA SER A 113 12.72 6.34 -12.16
C SER A 113 12.32 6.81 -10.74
N TRP A 114 11.18 7.50 -10.59
CA TRP A 114 10.62 7.84 -9.30
C TRP A 114 9.73 6.75 -8.70
N THR A 115 9.15 5.87 -9.52
CA THR A 115 8.24 4.81 -9.06
C THR A 115 8.88 3.41 -9.02
N VAL A 116 10.11 3.29 -9.49
CA VAL A 116 10.92 2.07 -9.39
C VAL A 116 12.03 2.26 -8.38
N THR A 117 12.13 1.36 -7.41
CA THR A 117 13.17 1.39 -6.38
C THR A 117 14.47 0.76 -6.87
N VAL A 118 15.59 1.01 -6.18
CA VAL A 118 16.90 0.42 -6.49
C VAL A 118 16.80 -1.12 -6.52
N SER A 119 16.25 -1.73 -5.47
CA SER A 119 16.09 -3.20 -5.44
C SER A 119 15.01 -3.69 -6.41
N GLY A 120 14.03 -2.86 -6.75
CA GLY A 120 13.03 -3.14 -7.79
C GLY A 120 13.68 -3.27 -9.16
N LEU A 121 14.54 -2.32 -9.53
CA LEU A 121 15.28 -2.33 -10.79
C LEU A 121 16.17 -3.57 -10.93
N GLU A 122 16.85 -3.97 -9.86
CA GLU A 122 17.72 -5.18 -9.87
C GLU A 122 16.94 -6.47 -10.18
N ARG A 123 15.65 -6.51 -9.82
CA ARG A 123 14.77 -7.67 -10.04
C ARG A 123 14.12 -7.69 -11.42
N LEU A 124 14.18 -6.60 -12.17
CA LEU A 124 13.58 -6.56 -13.50
C LEU A 124 14.24 -7.57 -14.45
N PRO A 125 13.44 -8.25 -15.30
CA PRO A 125 13.98 -9.22 -16.27
C PRO A 125 14.99 -8.57 -17.23
N LYS A 126 16.06 -9.26 -17.52
CA LYS A 126 17.14 -8.75 -18.41
C LYS A 126 16.99 -9.20 -19.86
N LYS A 127 15.92 -9.95 -20.16
CA LYS A 127 15.64 -10.47 -21.51
C LYS A 127 14.15 -10.33 -21.86
N LEU A 128 13.91 -10.06 -23.14
CA LEU A 128 12.62 -10.15 -23.79
C LEU A 128 12.76 -11.15 -24.95
N GLY A 129 12.19 -12.34 -24.84
CA GLY A 129 12.53 -13.44 -25.74
C GLY A 129 14.03 -13.74 -25.71
N THR A 130 14.71 -13.60 -26.86
CA THR A 130 16.17 -13.71 -26.98
C THR A 130 16.89 -12.36 -26.92
N ALA A 131 16.16 -11.23 -27.01
CA ALA A 131 16.71 -9.88 -26.94
C ALA A 131 17.25 -9.53 -25.57
N GLU A 132 18.34 -8.76 -25.53
CA GLU A 132 18.79 -8.10 -24.30
C GLU A 132 17.92 -6.87 -24.01
N VAL A 133 17.51 -6.69 -22.75
CA VAL A 133 16.73 -5.51 -22.31
C VAL A 133 17.68 -4.46 -21.75
N ASP A 134 17.59 -3.27 -22.33
CA ASP A 134 18.14 -2.02 -21.83
C ASP A 134 17.04 -1.26 -21.07
N TRP A 135 17.09 -1.27 -19.76
CA TRP A 135 16.14 -0.54 -18.92
C TRP A 135 16.52 0.93 -18.86
N VAL A 136 15.68 1.80 -19.46
CA VAL A 136 15.96 3.23 -19.64
C VAL A 136 15.19 4.04 -18.58
N PRO A 137 15.88 4.73 -17.66
CA PRO A 137 15.20 5.57 -16.67
C PRO A 137 14.57 6.78 -17.35
N CYS A 138 13.30 7.03 -17.05
CA CYS A 138 12.58 8.22 -17.45
C CYS A 138 12.41 9.14 -16.23
N ALA A 139 13.12 10.24 -16.20
CA ALA A 139 13.01 11.24 -15.12
C ALA A 139 11.63 11.92 -15.07
N ALA A 140 10.96 12.00 -16.23
CA ALA A 140 9.57 12.38 -16.36
C ALA A 140 8.79 11.25 -17.01
N SER A 141 7.77 10.73 -16.33
CA SER A 141 6.93 9.66 -16.84
C SER A 141 6.32 10.01 -18.18
N PRO A 142 6.34 9.09 -19.18
CA PRO A 142 5.58 9.26 -20.43
C PRO A 142 4.08 9.45 -20.21
N MET A 143 3.55 9.00 -19.08
CA MET A 143 2.15 9.18 -18.70
C MET A 143 1.78 10.66 -18.53
N ASN A 144 2.72 11.52 -18.16
CA ASN A 144 2.49 12.96 -18.01
C ASN A 144 2.12 13.62 -19.35
N ASP A 145 2.58 13.09 -20.46
CA ASP A 145 2.31 13.65 -21.80
C ASP A 145 0.89 13.34 -22.27
N ILE A 146 0.28 12.27 -21.74
CA ILE A 146 -1.06 11.82 -22.16
C ILE A 146 -2.16 12.14 -21.13
N TRP A 147 -1.83 12.39 -19.86
CA TRP A 147 -2.80 12.69 -18.82
C TRP A 147 -3.00 14.19 -18.61
N GLN A 148 -3.77 14.81 -19.49
CA GLN A 148 -3.96 16.27 -19.48
C GLN A 148 -4.76 16.78 -18.27
N ASN A 149 -5.76 16.01 -17.81
CA ASN A 149 -6.63 16.38 -16.68
C ASN A 149 -6.19 15.69 -15.38
N ARG A 150 -4.90 15.62 -15.12
CA ARG A 150 -4.36 15.03 -13.90
C ARG A 150 -4.87 15.78 -12.68
N PRO A 151 -5.38 15.08 -11.64
CA PRO A 151 -5.85 15.71 -10.42
C PRO A 151 -4.77 16.57 -9.75
N ALA A 152 -5.19 17.65 -9.10
CA ALA A 152 -4.26 18.44 -8.30
C ALA A 152 -3.91 17.70 -7.00
N VAL A 153 -2.67 17.84 -6.55
CA VAL A 153 -2.24 17.37 -5.23
C VAL A 153 -2.96 18.20 -4.16
N PRO A 154 -3.67 17.57 -3.21
CA PRO A 154 -4.39 18.29 -2.17
C PRO A 154 -3.43 19.06 -1.25
N LYS A 155 -3.93 20.12 -0.63
CA LYS A 155 -3.18 20.81 0.43
C LYS A 155 -3.26 19.98 1.70
N THR A 156 -2.11 19.80 2.33
CA THR A 156 -1.97 19.05 3.57
C THR A 156 -2.54 19.80 4.76
N GLU A 157 -3.37 19.10 5.55
CA GLU A 157 -3.70 19.48 6.91
C GLU A 157 -2.82 18.65 7.85
N LEU A 158 -2.01 19.32 8.69
CA LEU A 158 -1.02 18.68 9.56
C LEU A 158 -1.43 18.76 11.01
N PHE A 159 -1.10 17.73 11.77
CA PHE A 159 -1.21 17.70 13.23
C PHE A 159 -0.06 16.93 13.86
N LEU A 160 0.31 17.31 15.08
CA LEU A 160 1.33 16.63 15.87
C LEU A 160 0.65 15.72 16.89
N LEU A 161 1.23 14.56 17.12
CA LEU A 161 0.80 13.67 18.20
C LEU A 161 1.46 14.11 19.50
N ASP A 162 0.65 14.21 20.56
CA ASP A 162 1.16 14.40 21.91
C ASP A 162 2.04 13.24 22.34
N THR A 163 3.05 13.54 23.16
CA THR A 163 3.98 12.54 23.67
C THR A 163 3.28 11.46 24.50
N GLU A 164 2.18 11.79 25.16
CA GLU A 164 1.36 10.83 25.90
C GLU A 164 0.74 9.77 25.00
N ILE A 165 0.30 10.17 23.79
CA ILE A 165 -0.25 9.25 22.78
C ILE A 165 0.86 8.47 22.08
N ALA A 166 1.94 9.16 21.70
CA ALA A 166 3.06 8.56 20.99
C ALA A 166 3.98 7.71 21.89
N GLY A 167 3.87 7.83 23.22
CA GLY A 167 4.67 7.15 24.24
C GLY A 167 6.13 7.54 24.30
N ARG A 168 6.63 8.26 23.27
CA ARG A 168 8.02 8.79 23.17
C ARG A 168 8.00 10.14 22.47
N SER A 169 8.85 11.06 22.97
CA SER A 169 9.04 12.33 22.28
C SER A 169 9.70 12.15 20.90
N ALA A 170 9.43 13.05 19.98
CA ALA A 170 10.13 13.06 18.68
C ALA A 170 11.65 13.17 18.88
N GLY A 171 12.11 14.00 19.83
CA GLY A 171 13.53 14.13 20.16
C GLY A 171 14.19 12.80 20.55
N ASP A 172 13.53 11.98 21.38
CA ASP A 172 14.05 10.65 21.78
C ASP A 172 14.09 9.68 20.61
N LYS A 173 13.08 9.71 19.73
CA LYS A 173 13.04 8.87 18.52
C LYS A 173 14.17 9.26 17.56
N LEU A 174 14.35 10.54 17.31
CA LEU A 174 15.41 11.07 16.45
C LEU A 174 16.80 10.75 16.99
N ALA A 175 17.03 10.93 18.30
CA ALA A 175 18.29 10.58 18.94
C ALA A 175 18.61 9.07 18.83
N SER A 176 17.58 8.23 18.98
CA SER A 176 17.72 6.77 18.81
C SER A 176 18.07 6.39 17.36
N ALA A 177 17.40 6.99 16.37
CA ALA A 177 17.68 6.75 14.97
C ALA A 177 19.09 7.28 14.59
N ALA A 178 19.49 8.45 15.07
CA ALA A 178 20.82 9.00 14.86
C ALA A 178 21.93 8.10 15.42
N ALA A 179 21.68 7.41 16.55
CA ALA A 179 22.62 6.43 17.09
C ALA A 179 22.80 5.21 16.17
N GLU A 180 21.73 4.74 15.49
CA GLU A 180 21.81 3.64 14.52
C GLU A 180 22.56 4.08 13.23
N ILE A 181 22.41 5.34 12.79
CA ILE A 181 23.19 5.90 11.67
C ILE A 181 24.69 5.83 12.00
N LYS A 182 25.09 6.27 13.20
CA LYS A 182 26.49 6.21 13.66
C LYS A 182 27.02 4.78 13.70
N LYS A 183 26.25 3.82 14.18
CA LYS A 183 26.63 2.39 14.18
C LYS A 183 26.82 1.84 12.77
N SER A 184 26.12 2.38 11.80
CA SER A 184 26.24 2.03 10.38
C SER A 184 27.44 2.70 9.69
N ALA A 185 28.26 3.46 10.42
CA ALA A 185 29.36 4.27 9.90
C ALA A 185 28.93 5.23 8.77
N ALA A 186 27.72 5.76 8.85
CA ALA A 186 27.17 6.78 7.98
C ALA A 186 27.07 8.13 8.71
N ASP A 187 27.01 9.23 7.96
CA ASP A 187 26.88 10.59 8.45
C ASP A 187 25.41 11.06 8.44
N LEU A 188 24.64 10.51 7.49
CA LEU A 188 23.25 10.85 7.22
C LEU A 188 22.42 9.57 7.00
N SER A 189 21.12 9.70 7.16
CA SER A 189 20.15 8.72 6.64
C SER A 189 19.07 9.43 5.83
N LEU A 190 18.80 8.91 4.63
CA LEU A 190 17.65 9.31 3.83
C LEU A 190 16.52 8.31 4.08
N ILE A 191 15.49 8.79 4.75
CA ILE A 191 14.29 8.02 5.10
C ILE A 191 13.27 8.24 3.99
N THR A 192 13.03 7.21 3.19
CA THR A 192 12.16 7.27 2.00
C THR A 192 10.79 6.65 2.22
N THR A 193 10.49 6.26 3.47
CA THR A 193 9.17 5.80 3.87
C THR A 193 8.42 6.91 4.61
N PRO A 194 7.28 7.44 4.10
CA PRO A 194 6.51 8.48 4.79
C PRO A 194 6.11 8.09 6.20
N ASP A 195 5.71 6.85 6.41
CA ASP A 195 5.36 6.34 7.74
C ASP A 195 6.54 6.37 8.72
N GLY A 196 7.76 6.10 8.27
CA GLY A 196 8.99 6.23 9.04
C GLY A 196 9.23 7.68 9.47
N VAL A 197 9.12 8.63 8.53
CA VAL A 197 9.26 10.06 8.82
C VAL A 197 8.19 10.54 9.78
N ASN A 198 6.93 10.21 9.52
CA ASN A 198 5.80 10.62 10.35
C ASN A 198 5.90 10.04 11.77
N TRP A 199 6.37 8.79 11.92
CA TRP A 199 6.62 8.18 13.22
C TRP A 199 7.74 8.89 13.98
N LEU A 200 8.88 9.18 13.33
CA LEU A 200 10.01 9.88 13.94
C LEU A 200 9.63 11.27 14.45
N ALA A 201 8.93 12.02 13.61
CA ALA A 201 8.57 13.41 13.88
C ALA A 201 7.34 13.56 14.79
N ASN A 202 6.66 12.49 15.18
CA ASN A 202 5.32 12.52 15.76
C ASN A 202 4.33 13.37 14.94
N LEU A 203 4.53 13.42 13.63
CA LEU A 203 3.77 14.20 12.67
C LEU A 203 2.71 13.33 12.00
N ARG A 204 1.56 13.88 11.72
CA ARG A 204 0.51 13.27 10.91
C ARG A 204 -0.02 14.29 9.91
N GLY A 205 -0.66 13.80 8.85
CA GLY A 205 -1.24 14.65 7.81
C GLY A 205 -2.45 14.00 7.17
N ARG A 206 -3.09 14.71 6.25
CA ARG A 206 -4.25 14.24 5.50
C ARG A 206 -3.98 14.27 3.99
N ASP A 207 -2.79 13.85 3.58
CA ASP A 207 -2.41 13.81 2.15
C ASP A 207 -3.03 12.62 1.43
N LEU A 208 -3.42 11.58 2.19
CA LEU A 208 -4.09 10.38 1.71
C LEU A 208 -5.47 10.25 2.37
N VAL A 209 -6.37 9.49 1.74
CA VAL A 209 -7.75 9.35 2.20
C VAL A 209 -7.84 8.47 3.44
N TYR A 210 -7.10 7.36 3.42
CA TYR A 210 -7.18 6.31 4.43
C TYR A 210 -5.95 6.25 5.33
N THR A 211 -4.91 7.00 5.03
CA THR A 211 -3.65 6.93 5.78
C THR A 211 -3.27 8.33 6.27
N PRO A 212 -3.17 8.56 7.59
CA PRO A 212 -2.94 9.89 8.15
C PRO A 212 -1.48 10.33 8.02
N PHE A 213 -0.95 10.35 6.79
CA PHE A 213 0.41 10.77 6.48
C PHE A 213 0.50 12.21 6.02
N HIS A 214 1.64 12.81 6.34
CA HIS A 214 2.24 13.85 5.54
C HIS A 214 3.23 13.18 4.57
N LEU A 215 2.98 13.31 3.27
CA LEU A 215 3.80 12.70 2.23
C LEU A 215 5.10 13.49 2.02
N CYS A 216 6.15 13.08 2.70
CA CYS A 216 7.50 13.64 2.58
C CYS A 216 8.53 12.55 2.82
N PHE A 217 9.78 12.80 2.36
CA PHE A 217 10.95 12.07 2.80
C PHE A 217 11.62 12.81 3.95
N GLY A 218 12.53 12.14 4.65
CA GLY A 218 13.30 12.72 5.73
C GLY A 218 14.81 12.59 5.50
N LEU A 219 15.56 13.66 5.72
CA LEU A 219 17.00 13.58 5.83
C LEU A 219 17.37 13.80 7.29
N LEU A 220 17.93 12.78 7.93
CA LEU A 220 18.33 12.76 9.33
C LEU A 220 19.85 12.74 9.44
N ASP A 221 20.42 13.65 10.22
CA ASP A 221 21.84 13.65 10.52
C ASP A 221 22.18 12.90 11.84
N ILE A 222 23.46 12.67 12.06
CA ILE A 222 23.97 12.02 13.28
C ILE A 222 23.78 12.86 14.56
N LYS A 223 23.32 14.10 14.46
CA LYS A 223 23.02 14.98 15.62
C LYS A 223 21.53 14.90 15.99
N GLY A 224 20.71 14.25 15.16
CA GLY A 224 19.27 14.16 15.34
C GLY A 224 18.49 15.27 14.67
N SER A 225 19.11 16.05 13.78
CA SER A 225 18.40 17.08 13.00
C SER A 225 17.69 16.44 11.82
N LEU A 226 16.38 16.62 11.73
CA LEU A 226 15.53 16.12 10.65
C LEU A 226 15.14 17.25 9.72
N THR A 227 15.36 17.04 8.42
CA THR A 227 14.84 17.92 7.34
C THR A 227 13.77 17.15 6.56
N LEU A 228 12.59 17.75 6.40
CA LEU A 228 11.48 17.18 5.63
C LEU A 228 11.64 17.53 4.14
N ILE A 229 11.72 16.55 3.27
CA ILE A 229 11.91 16.72 1.81
C ILE A 229 10.58 16.54 1.10
N GLY A 230 10.25 17.49 0.22
CA GLY A 230 8.99 17.48 -0.53
C GLY A 230 7.81 18.08 0.25
N SER A 231 8.05 18.50 1.49
CA SER A 231 7.07 19.18 2.32
C SER A 231 6.90 20.64 1.91
N ALA A 232 5.65 21.10 1.83
CA ALA A 232 5.28 22.50 1.72
C ALA A 232 4.89 23.12 3.07
N ALA A 233 5.01 22.35 4.16
CA ALA A 233 4.68 22.79 5.51
C ALA A 233 5.69 23.83 6.00
N GLU A 234 5.20 24.83 6.73
CA GLU A 234 6.08 25.81 7.36
C GLU A 234 6.73 25.22 8.62
N GLU A 235 7.97 25.58 8.90
CA GLU A 235 8.72 25.12 10.08
C GLU A 235 7.96 25.39 11.39
N LYS A 236 7.26 26.52 11.48
CA LYS A 236 6.44 26.85 12.67
C LYS A 236 5.29 25.86 12.93
N GLN A 237 4.85 25.11 11.90
CA GLN A 237 3.77 24.10 12.03
C GLN A 237 4.30 22.74 12.44
N THR A 238 5.49 22.38 11.98
CA THR A 238 6.07 21.05 12.16
C THR A 238 7.19 21.00 13.20
N GLY A 239 7.86 22.12 13.44
CA GLY A 239 9.11 22.19 14.20
C GLY A 239 10.35 21.72 13.41
N TYR A 240 10.19 21.42 12.11
CA TYR A 240 11.26 20.90 11.25
C TYR A 240 11.46 21.76 10.01
N VAL A 241 12.70 21.86 9.56
CA VAL A 241 13.05 22.52 8.29
C VAL A 241 12.41 21.74 7.15
N SER A 242 11.73 22.44 6.25
CA SER A 242 11.12 21.86 5.04
C SER A 242 11.92 22.24 3.80
N LEU A 243 12.15 21.28 2.93
CA LEU A 243 12.87 21.42 1.68
C LEU A 243 11.96 21.04 0.50
N SER A 244 11.82 21.94 -0.46
CA SER A 244 11.08 21.64 -1.70
C SER A 244 11.85 20.67 -2.60
N TRP A 245 11.14 19.93 -3.44
CA TRP A 245 11.77 19.05 -4.45
C TRP A 245 12.74 19.81 -5.36
N ALA A 246 12.44 21.07 -5.70
CA ALA A 246 13.29 21.89 -6.56
C ALA A 246 14.63 22.26 -5.91
N ALA A 247 14.66 22.40 -4.58
CA ALA A 247 15.87 22.74 -3.84
C ALA A 247 16.73 21.52 -3.47
N LEU A 248 16.21 20.30 -3.64
CA LEU A 248 16.83 19.06 -3.14
C LEU A 248 18.24 18.84 -3.71
N ALA A 249 18.43 18.95 -5.03
CA ALA A 249 19.72 18.71 -5.66
C ALA A 249 20.82 19.64 -5.13
N SER A 250 20.52 20.93 -5.00
CA SER A 250 21.46 21.91 -4.43
C SER A 250 21.75 21.64 -2.95
N TYR A 251 20.74 21.24 -2.20
CA TYR A 251 20.91 20.92 -0.78
C TYR A 251 21.79 19.68 -0.58
N LEU A 252 21.56 18.62 -1.35
CA LEU A 252 22.39 17.42 -1.32
C LEU A 252 23.85 17.70 -1.65
N SER A 253 24.12 18.60 -2.60
CA SER A 253 25.51 19.00 -2.97
C SER A 253 26.29 19.67 -1.81
N CYS A 254 25.60 20.20 -0.80
CA CYS A 254 26.25 20.74 0.41
C CYS A 254 26.82 19.61 1.31
N HIS A 255 26.46 18.36 1.04
CA HIS A 255 26.90 17.19 1.80
C HIS A 255 27.85 16.29 1.00
N GLN A 256 28.53 16.83 -0.01
CA GLN A 256 29.48 16.07 -0.83
C GLN A 256 30.52 15.33 0.03
N GLY A 257 30.76 14.06 -0.30
CA GLY A 257 31.67 13.15 0.41
C GLY A 257 31.07 12.50 1.66
N ALA A 258 29.85 12.89 2.08
CA ALA A 258 29.19 12.26 3.20
C ALA A 258 28.62 10.87 2.83
N LYS A 259 28.69 9.92 3.77
CA LYS A 259 28.05 8.61 3.68
C LYS A 259 26.60 8.72 4.10
N ILE A 260 25.69 8.29 3.22
CA ILE A 260 24.26 8.37 3.45
C ILE A 260 23.62 6.99 3.45
N LEU A 261 23.00 6.62 4.58
CA LEU A 261 22.26 5.37 4.72
C LEU A 261 20.93 5.46 3.97
N CYS A 262 20.66 4.49 3.10
CA CYS A 262 19.45 4.44 2.29
C CYS A 262 18.94 3.00 2.21
N ASP A 263 17.62 2.82 2.29
CA ASP A 263 17.00 1.50 2.09
C ASP A 263 16.73 1.27 0.60
N PRO A 264 17.41 0.30 -0.06
CA PRO A 264 17.21 0.03 -1.48
C PRO A 264 15.79 -0.46 -1.81
N ALA A 265 15.03 -0.94 -0.81
CA ALA A 265 13.65 -1.40 -1.00
C ALA A 265 12.65 -0.25 -1.18
N SER A 266 12.95 0.93 -0.64
CA SER A 266 12.10 2.13 -0.72
C SER A 266 12.75 3.30 -1.47
N LEU A 267 14.06 3.26 -1.72
CA LEU A 267 14.80 4.32 -2.42
C LEU A 267 14.46 4.35 -3.92
N PRO A 268 13.80 5.41 -4.46
CA PRO A 268 13.62 5.57 -5.90
C PRO A 268 14.97 5.66 -6.65
N VAL A 269 15.03 5.06 -7.85
CA VAL A 269 16.24 5.12 -8.70
C VAL A 269 16.63 6.57 -9.00
N ALA A 270 15.65 7.45 -9.30
CA ALA A 270 15.91 8.87 -9.55
C ALA A 270 16.63 9.54 -8.37
N LEU A 271 16.23 9.22 -7.15
CA LEU A 271 16.82 9.81 -5.96
C LEU A 271 18.22 9.22 -5.69
N HIS A 272 18.41 7.93 -5.92
CA HIS A 272 19.73 7.30 -5.85
C HIS A 272 20.72 7.96 -6.84
N GLU A 273 20.32 8.19 -8.09
CA GLU A 273 21.12 8.89 -9.08
C GLU A 273 21.46 10.33 -8.64
N MET A 274 20.47 11.04 -8.06
CA MET A 274 20.70 12.39 -7.52
C MET A 274 21.75 12.41 -6.40
N LEU A 275 21.76 11.41 -5.51
CA LEU A 275 22.77 11.26 -4.45
C LEU A 275 24.18 11.10 -5.05
N ILE A 276 24.31 10.23 -6.04
CA ILE A 276 25.61 9.99 -6.73
C ILE A 276 26.08 11.26 -7.43
N ILE A 277 25.21 11.94 -8.18
CA ILE A 277 25.53 13.19 -8.89
C ILE A 277 25.95 14.30 -7.90
N ALA A 278 25.30 14.36 -6.73
CA ALA A 278 25.65 15.31 -5.69
C ALA A 278 26.96 14.96 -4.93
N GLY A 279 27.56 13.79 -5.24
CA GLY A 279 28.83 13.34 -4.66
C GLY A 279 28.72 12.75 -3.26
N LEU A 280 27.52 12.27 -2.87
CA LEU A 280 27.35 11.48 -1.65
C LEU A 280 27.70 10.01 -1.90
N GLU A 281 28.00 9.26 -0.84
CA GLU A 281 28.30 7.84 -0.85
C GLU A 281 27.13 7.05 -0.27
N PRO A 282 26.19 6.50 -1.08
CA PRO A 282 25.07 5.70 -0.57
C PRO A 282 25.54 4.40 0.09
N VAL A 283 25.06 4.17 1.31
CA VAL A 283 25.20 2.92 2.06
C VAL A 283 23.86 2.20 2.03
N LEU A 284 23.72 1.22 1.15
CA LEU A 284 22.46 0.52 0.93
C LEU A 284 22.22 -0.53 2.03
N ARG A 285 21.31 -0.25 2.93
CA ARG A 285 20.87 -1.11 4.04
C ARG A 285 19.44 -0.78 4.44
N PRO A 286 18.73 -1.73 5.10
CA PRO A 286 17.39 -1.47 5.62
C PRO A 286 17.33 -0.22 6.50
N GLU A 287 16.24 0.51 6.39
CA GLU A 287 15.99 1.75 7.14
C GLU A 287 15.95 1.47 8.66
N PRO A 288 16.70 2.22 9.49
CA PRO A 288 16.82 1.94 10.93
C PRO A 288 15.54 2.22 11.72
N VAL A 289 14.59 2.95 11.14
CA VAL A 289 13.34 3.38 11.78
C VAL A 289 12.31 2.25 11.78
N LEU A 290 12.27 1.43 10.73
CA LEU A 290 11.25 0.39 10.56
C LEU A 290 11.16 -0.58 11.73
N ALA A 291 12.31 -1.07 12.20
CA ALA A 291 12.36 -2.00 13.33
C ALA A 291 11.92 -1.34 14.65
N GLN A 292 12.27 -0.06 14.85
CA GLN A 292 11.89 0.69 16.06
C GLN A 292 10.38 0.98 16.07
N LYS A 293 9.81 1.32 14.92
CA LYS A 293 8.39 1.59 14.74
C LYS A 293 7.54 0.32 14.91
N ALA A 294 8.01 -0.81 14.41
CA ALA A 294 7.31 -2.09 14.49
C ALA A 294 7.13 -2.59 15.94
N ILE A 295 8.06 -2.25 16.85
CA ILE A 295 7.99 -2.62 18.27
C ILE A 295 7.25 -1.52 19.02
N LYS A 296 5.96 -1.75 19.32
CA LYS A 296 5.09 -0.79 20.00
C LYS A 296 5.49 -0.63 21.47
N ASN A 297 5.50 0.63 21.94
CA ASN A 297 5.63 0.93 23.36
C ASN A 297 4.28 0.77 24.09
N GLU A 298 4.29 0.85 25.42
CA GLU A 298 3.09 0.64 26.24
C GLU A 298 1.96 1.63 25.92
N ALA A 299 2.26 2.91 25.65
CA ALA A 299 1.24 3.90 25.31
C ALA A 299 0.60 3.58 23.95
N GLU A 300 1.40 3.18 22.95
CA GLU A 300 0.89 2.74 21.65
C GLU A 300 0.02 1.48 21.80
N ILE A 301 0.41 0.51 22.64
CA ILE A 301 -0.37 -0.71 22.91
C ILE A 301 -1.70 -0.36 23.60
N ASP A 302 -1.68 0.49 24.61
CA ASP A 302 -2.90 0.92 25.30
C ASP A 302 -3.80 1.74 24.37
N GLY A 303 -3.21 2.55 23.49
CA GLY A 303 -3.93 3.25 22.44
C GLY A 303 -4.65 2.29 21.47
N PHE A 304 -4.01 1.21 21.05
CA PHE A 304 -4.66 0.16 20.24
C PHE A 304 -5.82 -0.51 20.98
N ARG A 305 -5.67 -0.81 22.26
CA ARG A 305 -6.74 -1.40 23.09
C ARG A 305 -7.95 -0.48 23.18
N GLU A 306 -7.73 0.79 23.43
CA GLU A 306 -8.79 1.78 23.51
C GLU A 306 -9.46 2.01 22.14
N ALA A 307 -8.68 2.10 21.05
CA ALA A 307 -9.22 2.23 19.71
C ALA A 307 -10.12 1.04 19.34
N HIS A 308 -9.72 -0.19 19.66
CA HIS A 308 -10.52 -1.39 19.41
C HIS A 308 -11.77 -1.47 20.28
N LEU A 309 -11.73 -0.93 21.50
CA LEU A 309 -12.94 -0.83 22.34
C LEU A 309 -13.97 0.12 21.71
N ARG A 310 -13.54 1.30 21.25
CA ARG A 310 -14.41 2.29 20.60
C ARG A 310 -14.96 1.78 19.27
N ASP A 311 -14.11 1.19 18.47
CA ASP A 311 -14.53 0.59 17.20
C ASP A 311 -15.47 -0.60 17.40
N GLY A 312 -15.22 -1.42 18.43
CA GLY A 312 -16.13 -2.50 18.83
C GLY A 312 -17.51 -2.01 19.22
N ILE A 313 -17.63 -0.85 19.88
CA ILE A 313 -18.93 -0.22 20.20
C ILE A 313 -19.62 0.24 18.90
N ALA A 314 -18.90 0.88 17.98
CA ALA A 314 -19.45 1.29 16.69
C ALA A 314 -19.95 0.08 15.87
N LEU A 315 -19.17 -1.00 15.84
CA LEU A 315 -19.56 -2.27 15.20
C LEU A 315 -20.79 -2.91 15.82
N CYS A 316 -20.94 -2.89 17.16
CA CYS A 316 -22.14 -3.40 17.83
C CYS A 316 -23.40 -2.60 17.46
N HIS A 317 -23.30 -1.27 17.42
CA HIS A 317 -24.42 -0.43 16.97
C HIS A 317 -24.76 -0.66 15.50
N PHE A 318 -23.74 -0.71 14.65
CA PHE A 318 -23.90 -1.03 13.23
C PHE A 318 -24.54 -2.41 13.03
N TRP A 319 -24.09 -3.42 13.78
CA TRP A 319 -24.64 -4.78 13.68
C TRP A 319 -26.12 -4.81 14.06
N HIS A 320 -26.48 -4.18 15.17
CA HIS A 320 -27.88 -4.05 15.59
C HIS A 320 -28.73 -3.36 14.51
N TRP A 321 -28.22 -2.30 13.90
CA TRP A 321 -28.90 -1.64 12.79
C TRP A 321 -29.08 -2.57 11.60
N LEU A 322 -28.03 -3.28 11.21
CA LEU A 322 -28.04 -4.19 10.04
C LEU A 322 -29.07 -5.30 10.23
N GLU A 323 -29.12 -5.95 11.39
CA GLU A 323 -30.10 -7.00 11.69
C GLU A 323 -31.55 -6.53 11.57
N ASN A 324 -31.83 -5.27 11.93
CA ASN A 324 -33.18 -4.73 11.91
C ASN A 324 -33.57 -4.08 10.57
N SER A 325 -32.61 -3.60 9.79
CA SER A 325 -32.88 -2.81 8.57
C SER A 325 -32.73 -3.63 7.28
N ALA A 326 -31.89 -4.65 7.28
CA ALA A 326 -31.57 -5.37 6.04
C ALA A 326 -32.66 -6.36 5.63
N LEU A 327 -33.54 -6.79 6.54
CA LEU A 327 -34.67 -7.69 6.24
C LEU A 327 -35.76 -6.99 5.43
N ASP A 328 -35.85 -5.67 5.48
CA ASP A 328 -36.85 -4.88 4.74
C ASP A 328 -36.50 -4.73 3.25
N GLY A 329 -35.29 -5.17 2.85
CA GLY A 329 -34.78 -5.10 1.48
C GLY A 329 -34.28 -3.69 1.09
N GLY A 330 -33.52 -3.62 -0.01
CA GLY A 330 -33.08 -2.35 -0.59
C GLY A 330 -31.72 -1.83 -0.12
N LEU A 331 -31.00 -2.56 0.75
CA LEU A 331 -29.61 -2.21 1.10
C LEU A 331 -28.64 -2.82 0.11
N SER A 332 -27.70 -2.02 -0.36
CA SER A 332 -26.56 -2.47 -1.17
C SER A 332 -25.29 -2.64 -0.32
N GLU A 333 -24.30 -3.31 -0.85
CA GLU A 333 -22.98 -3.45 -0.20
C GLU A 333 -22.34 -2.07 0.07
N ALA A 334 -22.50 -1.10 -0.84
CA ALA A 334 -22.03 0.26 -0.63
C ALA A 334 -22.77 0.99 0.50
N ASP A 335 -24.10 0.81 0.60
CA ASP A 335 -24.89 1.38 1.69
C ASP A 335 -24.42 0.82 3.05
N ILE A 336 -24.08 -0.47 3.13
CA ILE A 336 -23.52 -1.10 4.34
C ILE A 336 -22.20 -0.47 4.73
N ALA A 337 -21.29 -0.29 3.76
CA ALA A 337 -19.99 0.34 4.00
C ALA A 337 -20.15 1.78 4.51
N ASP A 338 -21.02 2.56 3.88
CA ASP A 338 -21.29 3.95 4.27
C ASP A 338 -21.87 4.05 5.70
N HIS A 339 -22.84 3.21 6.03
CA HIS A 339 -23.43 3.21 7.39
C HIS A 339 -22.43 2.82 8.47
N LEU A 340 -21.53 1.86 8.21
CA LEU A 340 -20.50 1.51 9.17
C LEU A 340 -19.56 2.70 9.44
N SER A 341 -19.15 3.41 8.40
CA SER A 341 -18.35 4.63 8.54
C SER A 341 -19.09 5.73 9.30
N GLU A 342 -20.43 5.86 9.17
CA GLU A 342 -21.22 6.82 9.94
C GLU A 342 -21.20 6.51 11.45
N TYR A 343 -21.33 5.23 11.85
CA TYR A 343 -21.24 4.84 13.25
C TYR A 343 -19.88 5.15 13.86
N ARG A 344 -18.78 4.97 13.11
CA ARG A 344 -17.44 5.33 13.53
C ARG A 344 -17.23 6.83 13.67
N ARG A 345 -17.76 7.63 12.73
CA ARG A 345 -17.71 9.11 12.76
C ARG A 345 -18.45 9.72 13.94
N ALA A 346 -19.34 9.00 14.58
CA ALA A 346 -20.02 9.46 15.80
C ALA A 346 -19.05 9.55 17.00
N ASP A 347 -17.94 8.84 17.01
CA ASP A 347 -16.88 8.97 18.02
C ASP A 347 -16.04 10.21 17.74
N LYS A 348 -15.88 11.08 18.76
CA LYS A 348 -15.13 12.34 18.63
C LYS A 348 -13.63 12.16 18.37
N SER A 349 -13.09 10.99 18.67
CA SER A 349 -11.69 10.66 18.44
C SER A 349 -11.41 10.09 17.04
N TYR A 350 -12.45 9.84 16.24
CA TYR A 350 -12.32 9.35 14.86
C TYR A 350 -11.57 10.36 13.99
N ILE A 351 -10.62 9.87 13.20
CA ILE A 351 -9.84 10.66 12.25
C ILE A 351 -10.32 10.39 10.82
N CYS A 352 -10.25 9.13 10.39
CA CYS A 352 -10.71 8.63 9.10
C CYS A 352 -10.80 7.10 9.14
N ASP A 353 -11.42 6.48 8.13
CA ASP A 353 -11.32 5.03 7.94
C ASP A 353 -9.85 4.65 7.65
N SER A 354 -9.40 3.47 8.10
CA SER A 354 -8.02 3.01 7.89
C SER A 354 -7.82 2.37 6.50
N PHE A 355 -8.92 2.02 5.84
CA PHE A 355 -9.00 1.60 4.44
C PHE A 355 -10.47 1.65 3.97
N ALA A 356 -10.69 1.57 2.66
CA ALA A 356 -12.06 1.51 2.13
C ALA A 356 -12.77 0.27 2.65
N THR A 357 -13.88 0.44 3.36
CA THR A 357 -14.66 -0.67 3.91
C THR A 357 -15.03 -1.67 2.81
N ILE A 358 -14.71 -2.93 3.03
CA ILE A 358 -15.08 -4.06 2.21
C ILE A 358 -16.37 -4.64 2.77
N ALA A 359 -17.45 -4.62 1.99
CA ALA A 359 -18.70 -5.27 2.32
C ALA A 359 -19.06 -6.17 1.15
N GLY A 360 -18.74 -7.46 1.25
CA GLY A 360 -18.92 -8.42 0.17
C GLY A 360 -20.01 -9.44 0.47
N PHE A 361 -21.13 -9.36 -0.27
CA PHE A 361 -22.23 -10.33 -0.15
C PHE A 361 -22.07 -11.48 -1.11
N ARG A 362 -22.18 -12.72 -0.63
CA ARG A 362 -22.05 -13.95 -1.41
C ARG A 362 -20.73 -14.00 -2.19
N GLY A 363 -20.77 -14.09 -3.53
CA GLY A 363 -19.59 -14.19 -4.38
C GLY A 363 -18.62 -13.02 -4.32
N ASN A 364 -19.09 -11.82 -3.96
CA ASN A 364 -18.22 -10.64 -3.79
C ASN A 364 -17.32 -10.75 -2.54
N GLY A 365 -17.77 -11.49 -1.50
CA GLY A 365 -16.95 -11.79 -0.33
C GLY A 365 -15.73 -12.68 -0.62
N ALA A 366 -15.63 -13.29 -1.81
CA ALA A 366 -14.44 -14.02 -2.25
C ALA A 366 -13.35 -13.11 -2.87
N ILE A 367 -13.65 -11.85 -3.13
CA ILE A 367 -12.69 -10.87 -3.66
C ILE A 367 -12.05 -10.19 -2.46
N VAL A 368 -10.78 -10.48 -2.18
CA VAL A 368 -10.09 -10.08 -0.94
C VAL A 368 -10.15 -8.58 -0.68
N HIS A 369 -9.85 -7.76 -1.69
CA HIS A 369 -9.94 -6.30 -1.63
C HIS A 369 -11.13 -5.77 -2.45
N TYR A 370 -12.31 -6.39 -2.24
CA TYR A 370 -13.53 -5.95 -2.91
C TYR A 370 -13.86 -4.50 -2.56
N ARG A 371 -14.25 -3.73 -3.56
CA ARG A 371 -14.73 -2.37 -3.37
C ARG A 371 -16.14 -2.25 -3.92
N ALA A 372 -17.10 -2.08 -3.04
CA ALA A 372 -18.47 -1.79 -3.41
C ALA A 372 -18.56 -0.39 -4.05
N ILE A 373 -19.07 -0.33 -5.28
CA ILE A 373 -19.29 0.93 -5.99
C ILE A 373 -20.80 1.06 -6.20
N LYS A 374 -21.39 2.10 -5.64
CA LYS A 374 -22.85 2.32 -5.70
C LYS A 374 -23.38 2.23 -7.13
N GLY A 375 -24.37 1.38 -7.33
CA GLY A 375 -24.97 1.08 -8.64
C GLY A 375 -24.25 0.01 -9.46
N GLN A 376 -23.10 -0.50 -8.99
CA GLN A 376 -22.38 -1.65 -9.57
C GLN A 376 -22.21 -2.78 -8.57
N ASP A 377 -22.64 -2.56 -7.35
CA ASP A 377 -22.57 -3.44 -6.19
C ASP A 377 -23.81 -4.35 -6.09
N SER A 378 -23.73 -5.36 -5.21
CA SER A 378 -24.84 -6.28 -4.98
C SER A 378 -25.81 -5.71 -3.95
N GLN A 379 -27.10 -6.03 -4.16
CA GLN A 379 -28.13 -5.81 -3.15
C GLN A 379 -28.18 -6.99 -2.19
N LEU A 380 -28.43 -6.74 -0.91
CA LEU A 380 -28.66 -7.79 0.09
C LEU A 380 -30.07 -8.41 -0.13
N ASN A 381 -30.18 -9.34 -1.06
CA ASN A 381 -31.42 -10.01 -1.41
C ASN A 381 -31.40 -11.47 -0.95
N GLY A 382 -32.27 -11.82 0.00
CA GLY A 382 -32.39 -13.18 0.52
C GLY A 382 -31.19 -13.62 1.38
N ALA A 383 -31.02 -14.91 1.59
CA ALA A 383 -29.99 -15.46 2.46
C ALA A 383 -28.61 -15.57 1.79
N GLY A 384 -27.54 -15.32 2.54
CA GLY A 384 -26.17 -15.46 2.06
C GLY A 384 -25.12 -15.09 3.11
N VAL A 385 -23.88 -15.37 2.80
CA VAL A 385 -22.73 -14.94 3.60
C VAL A 385 -22.40 -13.48 3.26
N LEU A 386 -22.22 -12.64 4.27
CA LEU A 386 -21.74 -11.27 4.18
C LEU A 386 -20.42 -11.18 4.92
N LEU A 387 -19.36 -10.81 4.21
CA LEU A 387 -18.07 -10.48 4.77
C LEU A 387 -17.96 -8.96 4.88
N ILE A 388 -17.59 -8.48 6.06
CA ILE A 388 -17.29 -7.06 6.30
C ILE A 388 -15.88 -6.97 6.86
N ASP A 389 -15.02 -6.25 6.13
CA ASP A 389 -13.66 -5.95 6.52
C ASP A 389 -13.48 -4.43 6.52
N SER A 390 -13.07 -3.89 7.67
CA SER A 390 -13.13 -2.45 7.91
C SER A 390 -12.28 -2.04 9.09
N GLY A 391 -11.87 -0.80 9.12
CA GLY A 391 -11.13 -0.23 10.23
C GLY A 391 -11.15 1.29 10.23
N ALA A 392 -10.61 1.88 11.28
CA ALA A 392 -10.50 3.32 11.40
C ALA A 392 -9.22 3.74 12.12
N HIS A 393 -8.83 4.98 11.89
CA HIS A 393 -7.87 5.70 12.71
C HIS A 393 -8.62 6.54 13.74
N TYR A 394 -8.25 6.35 14.98
CA TYR A 394 -8.67 7.17 16.12
C TYR A 394 -7.47 7.95 16.64
N GLN A 395 -7.70 9.00 17.42
CA GLN A 395 -6.62 9.82 17.98
C GLN A 395 -5.59 9.04 18.82
N MET A 396 -5.93 7.81 19.25
CA MET A 396 -5.08 6.99 20.08
C MET A 396 -4.61 5.68 19.42
N GLY A 397 -5.12 5.31 18.23
CA GLY A 397 -4.73 4.05 17.59
C GLY A 397 -5.47 3.78 16.30
N THR A 398 -5.13 2.67 15.67
CA THR A 398 -5.69 2.20 14.39
C THR A 398 -6.37 0.85 14.59
N THR A 399 -7.48 0.61 13.89
CA THR A 399 -8.19 -0.67 13.90
C THR A 399 -8.22 -1.29 12.51
N ASP A 400 -8.32 -2.63 12.51
CA ASP A 400 -8.49 -3.47 11.33
C ASP A 400 -9.28 -4.71 11.78
N ILE A 401 -10.53 -4.82 11.35
CA ILE A 401 -11.48 -5.81 11.88
C ILE A 401 -12.27 -6.43 10.74
N THR A 402 -12.09 -7.74 10.53
CA THR A 402 -12.92 -8.54 9.63
C THR A 402 -13.92 -9.37 10.40
N ARG A 403 -15.17 -9.41 9.94
CA ARG A 403 -16.22 -10.33 10.41
C ARG A 403 -16.98 -10.87 9.24
N THR A 404 -17.30 -12.19 9.32
CA THR A 404 -18.12 -12.89 8.35
C THR A 404 -19.39 -13.36 9.01
N PHE A 405 -20.52 -12.98 8.44
CA PHE A 405 -21.85 -13.25 8.97
C PHE A 405 -22.67 -14.06 7.98
N PHE A 406 -23.56 -14.91 8.48
CA PHE A 406 -24.63 -15.41 7.66
C PHE A 406 -25.84 -14.50 7.84
N PHE A 407 -26.33 -13.97 6.74
CA PHE A 407 -27.46 -13.06 6.69
C PHE A 407 -28.64 -13.75 5.99
N GLY A 408 -29.85 -13.62 6.54
CA GLY A 408 -31.06 -14.19 5.95
C GLY A 408 -32.18 -14.42 6.96
N PRO A 409 -33.36 -14.87 6.50
CA PRO A 409 -34.47 -15.20 7.36
C PRO A 409 -34.08 -16.26 8.40
N PRO A 410 -34.65 -16.22 9.62
CA PRO A 410 -34.24 -17.13 10.71
C PRO A 410 -34.40 -18.63 10.42
N GLU A 411 -35.30 -18.97 9.51
CA GLU A 411 -35.54 -20.35 9.07
C GLU A 411 -34.53 -20.88 8.06
N VAL A 412 -33.71 -20.00 7.49
CA VAL A 412 -32.68 -20.39 6.50
C VAL A 412 -31.33 -20.50 7.22
N LEU A 413 -30.73 -21.67 7.14
CA LEU A 413 -29.39 -21.92 7.71
C LEU A 413 -28.31 -21.80 6.63
N PRO A 414 -27.07 -21.43 7.01
CA PRO A 414 -25.94 -21.51 6.09
C PRO A 414 -25.73 -22.97 5.62
N ASP A 415 -25.22 -23.10 4.41
CA ASP A 415 -24.91 -24.44 3.90
C ASP A 415 -23.79 -25.13 4.70
N LYS A 416 -23.71 -26.46 4.60
CA LYS A 416 -22.75 -27.27 5.35
C LYS A 416 -21.31 -26.95 4.98
N ALA A 417 -21.04 -26.53 3.73
CA ALA A 417 -19.70 -26.15 3.29
C ALA A 417 -19.28 -24.83 3.92
N ALA A 418 -20.16 -23.82 3.95
CA ALA A 418 -19.91 -22.55 4.62
C ALA A 418 -19.56 -22.73 6.11
N ILE A 419 -20.33 -23.58 6.82
CA ILE A 419 -20.06 -23.92 8.23
C ILE A 419 -18.70 -24.58 8.38
N ALA A 420 -18.40 -25.58 7.53
CA ALA A 420 -17.15 -26.34 7.57
C ALA A 420 -15.93 -25.46 7.27
N HIS A 421 -16.04 -24.53 6.30
CA HIS A 421 -14.98 -23.59 5.94
C HIS A 421 -14.75 -22.55 7.03
N SER A 422 -15.82 -21.95 7.58
CA SER A 422 -15.71 -21.00 8.71
C SER A 422 -15.07 -21.66 9.93
N SER A 423 -15.42 -22.92 10.21
CA SER A 423 -14.80 -23.68 11.30
C SER A 423 -13.31 -23.96 11.05
N ALA A 424 -12.90 -24.19 9.80
CA ALA A 424 -11.50 -24.38 9.45
C ALA A 424 -10.70 -23.08 9.61
N VAL A 425 -11.27 -21.96 9.19
CA VAL A 425 -10.65 -20.63 9.38
C VAL A 425 -10.53 -20.29 10.87
N LEU A 426 -11.56 -20.56 11.67
CA LEU A 426 -11.49 -20.38 13.13
C LEU A 426 -10.39 -21.24 13.76
N ALA A 427 -10.26 -22.51 13.34
CA ALA A 427 -9.18 -23.37 13.79
C ALA A 427 -7.80 -22.81 13.44
N ALA A 428 -7.63 -22.27 12.22
CA ALA A 428 -6.40 -21.59 11.79
C ALA A 428 -6.04 -20.38 12.67
N HIS A 429 -7.03 -19.55 12.98
CA HIS A 429 -6.86 -18.42 13.92
C HIS A 429 -6.42 -18.88 15.32
N ILE A 430 -7.04 -19.93 15.84
CA ILE A 430 -6.72 -20.49 17.16
C ILE A 430 -5.30 -21.04 17.17
N GLU A 431 -4.89 -21.81 16.15
CA GLU A 431 -3.56 -22.39 16.07
C GLU A 431 -2.48 -21.29 16.02
N LEU A 432 -2.68 -20.23 15.22
CA LEU A 432 -1.76 -19.11 15.17
C LEU A 432 -1.70 -18.36 16.52
N ALA A 433 -2.86 -18.06 17.13
CA ALA A 433 -2.94 -17.34 18.41
C ALA A 433 -2.30 -18.12 19.59
N ARG A 434 -2.28 -19.46 19.52
CA ARG A 434 -1.66 -20.33 20.54
C ARG A 434 -0.20 -20.64 20.26
N ALA A 435 0.31 -20.30 19.07
CA ALA A 435 1.66 -20.65 18.66
C ALA A 435 2.71 -20.09 19.63
N ARG A 436 3.65 -20.92 20.04
CA ARG A 436 4.84 -20.55 20.81
C ARG A 436 6.07 -20.85 19.96
N PHE A 437 6.90 -19.85 19.79
CA PHE A 437 8.04 -19.95 18.89
C PHE A 437 9.27 -19.26 19.46
N PRO A 438 10.49 -19.70 19.08
CA PRO A 438 11.73 -19.09 19.53
C PRO A 438 11.93 -17.71 18.87
N LYS A 439 12.78 -16.89 19.51
CA LYS A 439 13.21 -15.62 18.93
C LYS A 439 13.88 -15.86 17.56
N GLY A 440 13.52 -15.06 16.57
CA GLY A 440 14.03 -15.19 15.19
C GLY A 440 13.14 -16.01 14.27
N THR A 441 12.01 -16.56 14.76
CA THR A 441 10.98 -17.15 13.90
C THR A 441 10.40 -16.08 12.98
N THR A 442 10.30 -16.40 11.69
CA THR A 442 9.80 -15.49 10.66
C THR A 442 8.29 -15.60 10.46
N GLY A 443 7.66 -14.58 9.89
CA GLY A 443 6.25 -14.61 9.50
C GLY A 443 5.93 -15.77 8.56
N ALA A 444 6.79 -16.07 7.59
CA ALA A 444 6.61 -17.20 6.67
C ALA A 444 6.53 -18.57 7.39
N GLN A 445 7.22 -18.73 8.52
CA GLN A 445 7.12 -19.95 9.34
C GLN A 445 5.79 -20.00 10.10
N LEU A 446 5.31 -18.86 10.59
CA LEU A 446 4.02 -18.73 11.27
C LEU A 446 2.84 -18.90 10.29
N ASP A 447 2.97 -18.45 9.05
CA ASP A 447 2.00 -18.64 7.97
C ASP A 447 1.66 -20.14 7.77
N ALA A 448 2.67 -21.00 7.78
CA ALA A 448 2.46 -22.45 7.66
C ALA A 448 1.63 -23.01 8.82
N ILE A 449 1.80 -22.50 10.05
CA ILE A 449 1.01 -22.92 11.21
C ILE A 449 -0.46 -22.53 11.02
N CYS A 450 -0.72 -21.32 10.52
CA CYS A 450 -2.05 -20.82 10.23
C CYS A 450 -2.74 -21.65 9.13
N ARG A 451 -2.04 -22.03 8.07
CA ARG A 451 -2.59 -22.76 6.92
C ARG A 451 -2.81 -24.25 7.20
N ALA A 452 -2.10 -24.85 8.12
CA ALA A 452 -2.17 -26.30 8.37
C ALA A 452 -3.59 -26.85 8.59
N PRO A 453 -4.50 -26.21 9.37
CA PRO A 453 -5.89 -26.68 9.51
C PRO A 453 -6.72 -26.64 8.23
N LEU A 454 -6.39 -25.69 7.32
CA LEU A 454 -7.04 -25.60 6.00
C LEU A 454 -6.48 -26.67 5.06
N TRP A 455 -5.17 -26.83 4.97
CA TRP A 455 -4.52 -27.85 4.14
C TRP A 455 -4.98 -29.26 4.49
N ALA A 456 -5.22 -29.55 5.78
CA ALA A 456 -5.78 -30.83 6.22
C ALA A 456 -7.18 -31.13 5.64
N LYS A 457 -7.86 -30.11 5.12
CA LYS A 457 -9.18 -30.20 4.48
C LYS A 457 -9.13 -29.96 2.96
N GLY A 458 -7.94 -29.85 2.37
CA GLY A 458 -7.74 -29.53 0.97
C GLY A 458 -8.11 -28.09 0.60
N LEU A 459 -8.09 -27.18 1.59
CA LEU A 459 -8.40 -25.75 1.42
C LEU A 459 -7.13 -24.92 1.54
N ASP A 460 -7.13 -23.76 0.90
CA ASP A 460 -6.07 -22.75 1.01
C ASP A 460 -6.63 -21.35 0.72
N PHE A 461 -5.82 -20.31 0.92
CA PHE A 461 -6.12 -18.92 0.55
C PHE A 461 -4.90 -18.28 -0.12
N GLY A 462 -5.16 -17.37 -1.08
CA GLY A 462 -4.13 -16.84 -1.98
C GLY A 462 -3.46 -15.55 -1.51
N HIS A 463 -3.69 -15.08 -0.28
CA HIS A 463 -3.11 -13.85 0.27
C HIS A 463 -2.19 -14.16 1.47
N GLY A 464 -1.51 -13.14 2.02
CA GLY A 464 -0.72 -13.28 3.25
C GLY A 464 -1.61 -13.59 4.47
N THR A 465 -1.05 -14.25 5.48
CA THR A 465 -1.79 -14.60 6.71
C THR A 465 -2.08 -13.37 7.57
N GLY A 466 -1.19 -12.37 7.58
CA GLY A 466 -1.41 -11.16 8.35
C GLY A 466 -0.26 -10.17 8.25
N HIS A 467 -0.37 -9.10 9.00
CA HIS A 467 0.56 -7.97 8.98
C HIS A 467 0.57 -7.27 10.34
N GLY A 468 1.57 -6.41 10.57
CA GLY A 468 1.54 -5.42 11.64
C GLY A 468 0.56 -4.29 11.33
N VAL A 469 0.23 -3.52 12.36
CA VAL A 469 -0.63 -2.33 12.24
C VAL A 469 0.14 -1.11 12.72
N GLY A 470 0.18 -0.05 11.92
CA GLY A 470 0.81 1.20 12.29
C GLY A 470 -0.01 1.99 13.32
N HIS A 471 0.65 2.60 14.30
CA HIS A 471 -0.01 3.41 15.31
C HIS A 471 -0.38 4.80 14.75
N ILE A 472 -1.64 4.96 14.33
CA ILE A 472 -2.13 6.14 13.60
C ILE A 472 -1.25 6.37 12.35
N LEU A 473 -0.93 5.28 11.65
CA LEU A 473 -0.10 5.21 10.45
C LEU A 473 -0.71 4.19 9.48
N SER A 474 0.03 3.68 8.50
CA SER A 474 -0.49 2.64 7.61
C SER A 474 -1.12 1.48 8.38
N VAL A 475 -2.33 1.06 7.98
CA VAL A 475 -2.95 -0.15 8.53
C VAL A 475 -2.08 -1.37 8.25
N HIS A 476 -1.52 -1.45 7.04
CA HIS A 476 -0.53 -2.47 6.69
C HIS A 476 0.88 -1.99 7.08
N GLU A 477 1.44 -2.58 8.11
CA GLU A 477 2.80 -2.28 8.58
C GLU A 477 3.66 -3.55 8.58
N GLY A 478 4.89 -3.45 8.11
CA GLY A 478 5.86 -4.53 8.19
C GLY A 478 6.42 -4.75 9.61
N PRO A 479 7.10 -5.89 9.83
CA PRO A 479 7.32 -6.96 8.87
C PRO A 479 6.05 -7.77 8.58
N VAL A 480 5.86 -8.12 7.31
CA VAL A 480 4.75 -8.95 6.84
C VAL A 480 5.27 -10.28 6.29
N SER A 481 4.41 -11.30 6.24
CA SER A 481 4.76 -12.62 5.70
C SER A 481 3.89 -12.98 4.50
#